data_00ce5a98c7b65a30d9ce7512c2c27c50
#
_entry.id   00ce5a98c7b65a30d9ce7512c2c27c50
#
_cell.length_a   1.000
_cell.length_b   1.000
_cell.length_c   1.000
_cell.angle_alpha   90.00
_cell.angle_beta   90.00
_cell.angle_gamma   90.00
#
_symmetry.space_group_name_H-M   'P 1'
#
loop_
_entity.id
_entity.type
_entity.pdbx_description
1 polymer ?
#
loop_
_entity_poly.entity_id
_entity_poly.type
_entity_poly.pdbx_seq_one_letter_code
_entity_poly.pdbx_strand_id
1 'polypeptide(L)'
;MTNQTQQSPAPTQQWGSRLGVILAVAGSAVGLGNFLRFPGNAAENGGGAFMIPYFLALVLLGIPIGWAEWAMGRYGGRKGFHGAPAILGVWCKGPAGRYLGVLGVLIPLGVYFYYVLIESWCLYYVFQYLGGGIGIDPAAAVEAQVKTTHGFFAEVTGANANGALLTNGVHPIVWTFLVTAAANVWFVYRGLSKGIETVCKYAMPVMAILGLVILARVLTLDPPAGTTGQTVSDGLGFLWNPNFDKLADFKTWLAAAGQIFFSLSVGFGVIINYASYMKKKDDVVLSGLTASATNEFFEVVLGGLITITASVVFVGVALTMQGTGGTMSLGFKTLPMVFAQMPAGNLFGAAFFLILFLAAITSSLSMLQPTKAWLEESLGVGAKTSTTIVTFWGLLGNAFVLWHSRNLIALDTIDFWVGTFFILVVAAVQIIAFGWIFGVDKGLAEAHEGATMRIPTVFRFVIKYVAPLYLGVVIAGFCVFNLPGYLTTLFGDGADAADARLTWLFLLATIAGLVAVTYVGAGRMRRLGMDIDGRLPAKD
;
A
#
# COMPACT_ATOMS: atom_id res chain seq x y z
N MET A 1 -28.88 35.98 28.28
CA MET A 1 -28.52 36.07 26.83
C MET A 1 -27.05 35.82 26.75
N THR A 2 -26.64 34.57 26.62
CA THR A 2 -25.25 34.15 26.48
C THR A 2 -24.94 34.02 24.99
N ASN A 3 -24.13 34.94 24.47
CA ASN A 3 -23.55 34.91 23.15
C ASN A 3 -22.77 33.60 22.97
N GLN A 4 -23.39 32.60 22.32
CA GLN A 4 -22.65 31.53 21.71
C GLN A 4 -21.94 32.10 20.48
N THR A 5 -20.68 32.45 20.63
CA THR A 5 -19.74 32.63 19.52
C THR A 5 -19.79 31.37 18.67
N GLN A 6 -20.46 31.42 17.54
CA GLN A 6 -20.31 30.45 16.45
C GLN A 6 -18.82 30.46 16.09
N GLN A 7 -18.08 29.48 16.60
CA GLN A 7 -16.75 29.19 16.06
C GLN A 7 -16.94 28.85 14.58
N SER A 8 -16.46 29.73 13.72
CA SER A 8 -16.33 29.46 12.29
C SER A 8 -15.64 28.10 12.13
N PRO A 9 -16.14 27.19 11.29
CA PRO A 9 -15.46 25.93 11.03
C PRO A 9 -14.04 26.26 10.58
N ALA A 10 -13.06 25.56 11.16
CA ALA A 10 -11.67 25.68 10.76
C ALA A 10 -11.56 25.54 9.23
N PRO A 11 -10.69 26.29 8.56
CA PRO A 11 -10.58 26.24 7.11
C PRO A 11 -10.36 24.80 6.68
N THR A 12 -11.34 24.24 5.97
CA THR A 12 -11.30 22.88 5.41
C THR A 12 -10.05 22.77 4.53
N GLN A 13 -9.19 21.82 4.81
CA GLN A 13 -8.06 21.52 3.94
C GLN A 13 -8.62 21.26 2.54
N GLN A 14 -8.02 21.87 1.53
CA GLN A 14 -8.43 21.69 0.14
C GLN A 14 -7.19 21.35 -0.70
N TRP A 15 -7.39 20.59 -1.75
CA TRP A 15 -6.37 20.35 -2.76
C TRP A 15 -6.04 21.63 -3.53
N GLY A 16 -4.77 21.83 -3.85
CA GLY A 16 -4.32 22.99 -4.61
C GLY A 16 -4.75 22.92 -6.10
N SER A 17 -4.82 21.69 -6.65
CA SER A 17 -5.17 21.47 -8.05
C SER A 17 -5.74 20.06 -8.26
N ARG A 18 -6.49 19.86 -9.38
CA ARG A 18 -6.95 18.53 -9.80
C ARG A 18 -5.77 17.59 -10.09
N LEU A 19 -4.72 18.08 -10.75
CA LEU A 19 -3.50 17.31 -10.98
C LEU A 19 -2.85 16.91 -9.67
N GLY A 20 -2.86 17.79 -8.65
CA GLY A 20 -2.35 17.51 -7.32
C GLY A 20 -3.06 16.33 -6.64
N VAL A 21 -4.39 16.27 -6.75
CA VAL A 21 -5.17 15.11 -6.23
C VAL A 21 -4.77 13.83 -6.94
N ILE A 22 -4.71 13.84 -8.29
CA ILE A 22 -4.35 12.67 -9.10
C ILE A 22 -2.94 12.19 -8.72
N LEU A 23 -1.97 13.09 -8.64
CA LEU A 23 -0.59 12.75 -8.26
C LEU A 23 -0.50 12.27 -6.80
N ALA A 24 -1.31 12.81 -5.89
CA ALA A 24 -1.33 12.35 -4.50
C ALA A 24 -1.92 10.94 -4.38
N VAL A 25 -3.02 10.64 -5.10
CA VAL A 25 -3.60 9.29 -5.12
C VAL A 25 -2.69 8.32 -5.86
N ALA A 26 -2.16 8.69 -7.02
CA ALA A 26 -1.18 7.88 -7.74
C ALA A 26 0.08 7.66 -6.90
N GLY A 27 0.60 8.70 -6.21
CA GLY A 27 1.76 8.57 -5.33
C GLY A 27 1.48 7.77 -4.06
N SER A 28 0.23 7.68 -3.61
CA SER A 28 -0.19 6.75 -2.57
C SER A 28 -0.23 5.30 -3.06
N ALA A 29 -0.66 5.09 -4.30
CA ALA A 29 -0.74 3.79 -4.93
C ALA A 29 0.63 3.29 -5.39
N VAL A 30 1.44 4.15 -6.04
CA VAL A 30 2.82 3.83 -6.44
C VAL A 30 3.70 3.77 -5.21
N GLY A 31 3.93 2.58 -4.72
CA GLY A 31 4.68 2.30 -3.49
C GLY A 31 5.68 1.16 -3.66
N LEU A 32 6.12 0.62 -2.54
CA LEU A 32 6.99 -0.57 -2.51
C LEU A 32 6.36 -1.77 -3.20
N GLY A 33 5.03 -1.86 -3.20
CA GLY A 33 4.28 -2.92 -3.86
C GLY A 33 4.59 -3.08 -5.33
N ASN A 34 4.75 -1.98 -6.06
CA ASN A 34 5.00 -1.97 -7.49
C ASN A 34 6.37 -2.55 -7.87
N PHE A 35 7.38 -2.31 -7.07
CA PHE A 35 8.77 -2.68 -7.36
C PHE A 35 9.25 -3.94 -6.62
N LEU A 36 8.57 -4.33 -5.54
CA LEU A 36 8.94 -5.48 -4.71
C LEU A 36 7.90 -6.58 -4.76
N ARG A 37 6.64 -6.26 -4.37
CA ARG A 37 5.58 -7.26 -4.20
C ARG A 37 5.05 -7.78 -5.54
N PHE A 38 4.82 -6.90 -6.52
CA PHE A 38 4.34 -7.31 -7.85
C PHE A 38 5.35 -8.22 -8.55
N PRO A 39 6.64 -7.85 -8.71
CA PRO A 39 7.60 -8.74 -9.34
C PRO A 39 7.76 -10.07 -8.60
N GLY A 40 7.73 -10.06 -7.26
CA GLY A 40 7.78 -11.28 -6.44
C GLY A 40 6.59 -12.18 -6.71
N ASN A 41 5.36 -11.64 -6.62
CA ASN A 41 4.13 -12.40 -6.90
C ASN A 41 4.10 -12.93 -8.34
N ALA A 42 4.49 -12.11 -9.32
CA ALA A 42 4.53 -12.55 -10.72
C ALA A 42 5.55 -13.68 -10.91
N ALA A 43 6.75 -13.57 -10.33
CA ALA A 43 7.77 -14.60 -10.43
C ALA A 43 7.34 -15.93 -9.79
N GLU A 44 6.84 -15.90 -8.57
CA GLU A 44 6.38 -17.08 -7.82
C GLU A 44 5.19 -17.80 -8.50
N ASN A 45 4.34 -17.04 -9.20
CA ASN A 45 3.13 -17.55 -9.85
C ASN A 45 3.29 -17.76 -11.38
N GLY A 46 4.51 -17.90 -11.87
CA GLY A 46 4.79 -18.32 -13.25
C GLY A 46 4.74 -17.19 -14.28
N GLY A 47 5.10 -15.98 -13.89
CA GLY A 47 5.28 -14.83 -14.78
C GLY A 47 4.04 -14.50 -15.59
N GLY A 48 4.05 -14.81 -16.91
CA GLY A 48 2.94 -14.51 -17.81
C GLY A 48 1.60 -15.16 -17.44
N ALA A 49 1.62 -16.30 -16.74
CA ALA A 49 0.40 -16.89 -16.21
C ALA A 49 -0.27 -15.98 -15.16
N PHE A 50 0.51 -15.34 -14.29
CA PHE A 50 0.02 -14.40 -13.29
C PHE A 50 -0.62 -13.15 -13.92
N MET A 51 -0.12 -12.69 -15.06
CA MET A 51 -0.62 -11.48 -15.71
C MET A 51 -2.09 -11.58 -16.14
N ILE A 52 -2.57 -12.78 -16.45
CA ILE A 52 -3.98 -12.99 -16.87
C ILE A 52 -4.95 -12.70 -15.72
N PRO A 53 -4.90 -13.38 -14.56
CA PRO A 53 -5.77 -13.07 -13.43
C PRO A 53 -5.49 -11.67 -12.85
N TYR A 54 -4.27 -11.13 -12.99
CA TYR A 54 -3.93 -9.78 -12.57
C TYR A 54 -4.75 -8.72 -13.34
N PHE A 55 -4.73 -8.74 -14.68
CA PHE A 55 -5.52 -7.80 -15.47
C PHE A 55 -7.03 -8.03 -15.34
N LEU A 56 -7.47 -9.28 -15.17
CA LEU A 56 -8.88 -9.57 -14.87
C LEU A 56 -9.29 -8.96 -13.52
N ALA A 57 -8.47 -9.10 -12.48
CA ALA A 57 -8.72 -8.49 -11.18
C ALA A 57 -8.69 -6.94 -11.25
N LEU A 58 -7.77 -6.37 -12.04
CA LEU A 58 -7.73 -4.93 -12.28
C LEU A 58 -9.06 -4.41 -12.85
N VAL A 59 -9.57 -5.05 -13.91
CA VAL A 59 -10.77 -4.60 -14.62
C VAL A 59 -12.05 -4.91 -13.84
N LEU A 60 -12.12 -6.08 -13.17
CA LEU A 60 -13.35 -6.54 -12.50
C LEU A 60 -13.45 -6.13 -11.03
N LEU A 61 -12.31 -5.85 -10.37
CA LEU A 61 -12.26 -5.47 -8.97
C LEU A 61 -11.64 -4.07 -8.78
N GLY A 62 -10.38 -3.88 -9.16
CA GLY A 62 -9.61 -2.68 -8.84
C GLY A 62 -10.27 -1.40 -9.33
N ILE A 63 -10.52 -1.29 -10.63
CA ILE A 63 -11.13 -0.10 -11.24
C ILE A 63 -12.56 0.14 -10.72
N PRO A 64 -13.49 -0.87 -10.71
CA PRO A 64 -14.85 -0.66 -10.24
C PRO A 64 -14.95 -0.25 -8.77
N ILE A 65 -14.17 -0.89 -7.89
CA ILE A 65 -14.16 -0.56 -6.46
C ILE A 65 -13.50 0.81 -6.24
N GLY A 66 -12.43 1.11 -7.00
CA GLY A 66 -11.81 2.44 -6.99
C GLY A 66 -12.82 3.55 -7.33
N TRP A 67 -13.59 3.41 -8.41
CA TRP A 67 -14.63 4.38 -8.74
C TRP A 67 -15.69 4.51 -7.62
N ALA A 68 -16.05 3.39 -6.99
CA ALA A 68 -16.96 3.42 -5.85
C ALA A 68 -16.36 4.22 -4.68
N GLU A 69 -15.09 4.00 -4.33
CA GLU A 69 -14.41 4.73 -3.25
C GLU A 69 -14.30 6.24 -3.53
N TRP A 70 -13.94 6.62 -4.76
CA TRP A 70 -13.88 8.02 -5.17
C TRP A 70 -15.26 8.70 -5.01
N ALA A 71 -16.33 8.07 -5.49
CA ALA A 71 -17.68 8.58 -5.35
C ALA A 71 -18.13 8.62 -3.89
N MET A 72 -17.84 7.57 -3.12
CA MET A 72 -18.18 7.48 -1.70
C MET A 72 -17.51 8.58 -0.88
N GLY A 73 -16.22 8.80 -1.14
CA GLY A 73 -15.45 9.84 -0.47
C GLY A 73 -16.01 11.23 -0.76
N ARG A 74 -16.19 11.59 -2.04
CA ARG A 74 -16.72 12.89 -2.44
C ARG A 74 -18.12 13.15 -1.86
N TYR A 75 -19.02 12.16 -1.92
CA TYR A 75 -20.34 12.26 -1.31
C TYR A 75 -20.29 12.48 0.20
N GLY A 76 -19.42 11.71 0.91
CA GLY A 76 -19.21 11.86 2.34
C GLY A 76 -18.67 13.23 2.72
N GLY A 77 -17.71 13.75 1.93
CA GLY A 77 -17.14 15.09 2.12
C GLY A 77 -18.19 16.20 2.01
N ARG A 78 -19.14 16.08 1.09
CA ARG A 78 -20.30 17.01 0.98
C ARG A 78 -21.22 16.95 2.19
N LYS A 79 -21.22 15.84 2.93
CA LYS A 79 -21.92 15.73 4.22
C LYS A 79 -21.10 16.22 5.42
N GLY A 80 -19.86 16.66 5.18
CA GLY A 80 -18.93 17.13 6.19
C GLY A 80 -18.15 16.01 6.88
N PHE A 81 -18.04 14.83 6.24
CA PHE A 81 -17.28 13.68 6.75
C PHE A 81 -16.02 13.41 5.93
N HIS A 82 -14.92 13.19 6.63
CA HIS A 82 -13.61 12.89 6.04
C HIS A 82 -13.02 11.57 6.52
N GLY A 83 -13.54 11.02 7.62
CA GLY A 83 -13.13 9.73 8.17
C GLY A 83 -13.95 8.57 7.59
N ALA A 84 -13.30 7.47 7.25
CA ALA A 84 -13.96 6.27 6.73
C ALA A 84 -15.11 5.75 7.61
N PRO A 85 -15.05 5.78 8.98
CA PRO A 85 -16.17 5.37 9.81
C PRO A 85 -17.47 6.15 9.55
N ALA A 86 -17.41 7.46 9.48
CA ALA A 86 -18.59 8.27 9.24
C ALA A 86 -19.09 8.14 7.79
N ILE A 87 -18.19 8.13 6.82
CA ILE A 87 -18.53 7.96 5.40
C ILE A 87 -19.23 6.60 5.18
N LEU A 88 -18.68 5.50 5.69
CA LEU A 88 -19.32 4.19 5.56
C LEU A 88 -20.61 4.08 6.40
N GLY A 89 -20.69 4.78 7.54
CA GLY A 89 -21.95 4.92 8.28
C GLY A 89 -23.07 5.51 7.44
N VAL A 90 -22.76 6.54 6.65
CA VAL A 90 -23.71 7.19 5.71
C VAL A 90 -24.10 6.24 4.56
N TRP A 91 -23.14 5.57 3.93
CA TRP A 91 -23.40 4.70 2.78
C TRP A 91 -24.11 3.40 3.16
N CYS A 92 -23.77 2.83 4.32
CA CYS A 92 -24.44 1.64 4.88
C CYS A 92 -25.73 1.99 5.65
N LYS A 93 -26.08 3.26 5.77
CA LYS A 93 -27.29 3.77 6.48
C LYS A 93 -27.40 3.31 7.92
N GLY A 94 -26.29 3.23 8.64
CA GLY A 94 -26.35 2.83 10.05
C GLY A 94 -25.02 2.50 10.73
N PRO A 95 -25.10 2.11 12.01
CA PRO A 95 -23.92 1.92 12.86
C PRO A 95 -23.00 0.77 12.40
N ALA A 96 -23.53 -0.27 11.77
CA ALA A 96 -22.70 -1.38 11.28
C ALA A 96 -21.63 -0.89 10.29
N GLY A 97 -22.01 -0.07 9.30
CA GLY A 97 -21.06 0.52 8.36
C GLY A 97 -20.04 1.42 9.06
N ARG A 98 -20.43 2.14 10.11
CA ARG A 98 -19.54 3.01 10.87
C ARG A 98 -18.46 2.21 11.59
N TYR A 99 -18.81 1.11 12.27
CA TYR A 99 -17.84 0.30 12.97
C TYR A 99 -16.97 -0.54 12.02
N LEU A 100 -17.53 -1.04 10.91
CA LEU A 100 -16.73 -1.64 9.84
C LEU A 100 -15.78 -0.62 9.19
N GLY A 101 -16.19 0.64 9.11
CA GLY A 101 -15.34 1.74 8.63
C GLY A 101 -14.12 2.04 9.51
N VAL A 102 -14.08 1.55 10.75
CA VAL A 102 -12.88 1.61 11.61
C VAL A 102 -11.71 0.90 10.93
N LEU A 103 -11.97 -0.16 10.18
CA LEU A 103 -10.92 -0.84 9.41
C LEU A 103 -10.26 0.08 8.38
N GLY A 104 -11.01 1.01 7.77
CA GLY A 104 -10.45 2.01 6.84
C GLY A 104 -9.57 3.08 7.53
N VAL A 105 -9.50 3.08 8.87
CA VAL A 105 -8.53 3.86 9.66
C VAL A 105 -7.40 2.96 10.16
N LEU A 106 -7.73 1.74 10.58
CA LEU A 106 -6.79 0.73 11.06
C LEU A 106 -5.79 0.34 9.98
N ILE A 107 -6.27 0.12 8.75
CA ILE A 107 -5.43 -0.39 7.64
C ILE A 107 -4.27 0.56 7.35
N PRO A 108 -4.47 1.84 7.01
CA PRO A 108 -3.36 2.73 6.73
C PRO A 108 -2.47 2.97 7.96
N LEU A 109 -3.04 3.04 9.16
CA LEU A 109 -2.25 3.20 10.39
C LEU A 109 -1.41 1.95 10.70
N GLY A 110 -1.99 0.76 10.59
CA GLY A 110 -1.31 -0.49 10.88
C GLY A 110 -0.22 -0.83 9.86
N VAL A 111 -0.46 -0.54 8.56
CA VAL A 111 0.59 -0.68 7.54
C VAL A 111 1.71 0.33 7.81
N TYR A 112 1.42 1.54 8.23
CA TYR A 112 2.43 2.54 8.61
C TYR A 112 3.36 2.04 9.73
N PHE A 113 2.91 1.16 10.64
CA PHE A 113 3.73 0.64 11.74
C PHE A 113 4.98 -0.12 11.28
N TYR A 114 4.97 -0.71 10.08
CA TYR A 114 6.15 -1.38 9.53
C TYR A 114 6.69 -0.69 8.26
N TYR A 115 5.87 0.10 7.58
CA TYR A 115 6.21 0.65 6.27
C TYR A 115 7.36 1.66 6.33
N VAL A 116 7.41 2.49 7.38
CA VAL A 116 8.51 3.45 7.60
C VAL A 116 9.84 2.73 7.88
N LEU A 117 9.82 1.53 8.45
CA LEU A 117 11.02 0.72 8.61
C LEU A 117 11.54 0.27 7.25
N ILE A 118 10.67 -0.25 6.37
CA ILE A 118 11.06 -0.63 5.01
C ILE A 118 11.56 0.60 4.22
N GLU A 119 10.91 1.74 4.37
CA GLU A 119 11.35 3.02 3.82
C GLU A 119 12.78 3.37 4.27
N SER A 120 13.08 3.16 5.56
CA SER A 120 14.41 3.39 6.11
C SER A 120 15.46 2.39 5.58
N TRP A 121 15.06 1.13 5.32
CA TRP A 121 15.94 0.15 4.66
C TRP A 121 16.30 0.61 3.25
N CYS A 122 15.31 1.11 2.48
CA CYS A 122 15.58 1.66 1.15
C CYS A 122 16.61 2.79 1.20
N LEU A 123 16.45 3.74 2.13
CA LEU A 123 17.40 4.84 2.30
C LEU A 123 18.79 4.35 2.73
N TYR A 124 18.85 3.35 3.61
CA TYR A 124 20.11 2.74 4.02
C TYR A 124 20.85 2.09 2.84
N TYR A 125 20.13 1.34 2.00
CA TYR A 125 20.70 0.74 0.78
C TYR A 125 21.20 1.82 -0.19
N VAL A 126 20.53 2.97 -0.33
CA VAL A 126 21.04 4.10 -1.12
C VAL A 126 22.44 4.50 -0.63
N PHE A 127 22.61 4.70 0.67
CA PHE A 127 23.91 5.07 1.23
C PHE A 127 24.97 3.98 1.07
N GLN A 128 24.60 2.71 1.21
CA GLN A 128 25.52 1.60 0.97
C GLN A 128 26.03 1.57 -0.49
N TYR A 129 25.14 1.74 -1.46
CA TYR A 129 25.53 1.79 -2.86
C TYR A 129 26.35 3.02 -3.23
N LEU A 130 26.07 4.18 -2.65
CA LEU A 130 26.92 5.37 -2.81
C LEU A 130 28.28 5.20 -2.12
N GLY A 131 28.38 4.37 -1.10
CA GLY A 131 29.62 4.01 -0.39
C GLY A 131 30.42 2.88 -1.01
N GLY A 132 29.97 2.30 -2.15
CA GLY A 132 30.72 1.24 -2.84
C GLY A 132 30.00 -0.12 -2.91
N GLY A 133 28.73 -0.20 -2.45
CA GLY A 133 27.92 -1.42 -2.49
C GLY A 133 27.87 -2.18 -1.15
N ILE A 134 27.29 -3.37 -1.19
CA ILE A 134 27.05 -4.20 0.02
C ILE A 134 28.03 -5.38 0.15
N GLY A 135 29.20 -5.29 -0.50
CA GLY A 135 30.27 -6.27 -0.34
C GLY A 135 30.07 -7.62 -1.06
N ILE A 136 29.28 -7.64 -2.15
CA ILE A 136 29.11 -8.84 -2.97
C ILE A 136 30.32 -8.97 -3.91
N ASP A 137 30.98 -10.14 -3.88
CA ASP A 137 31.98 -10.49 -4.89
C ASP A 137 31.26 -11.06 -6.13
N PRO A 138 31.31 -10.37 -7.28
CA PRO A 138 30.64 -10.82 -8.50
C PRO A 138 31.27 -12.10 -9.09
N ALA A 139 32.52 -12.42 -8.73
CA ALA A 139 33.23 -13.64 -9.20
C ALA A 139 32.95 -14.86 -8.31
N ALA A 140 32.34 -14.67 -7.14
CA ALA A 140 32.00 -15.77 -6.25
C ALA A 140 30.84 -16.61 -6.80
N ALA A 141 30.77 -17.87 -6.37
CA ALA A 141 29.65 -18.76 -6.69
C ALA A 141 28.32 -18.14 -6.23
N VAL A 142 27.22 -18.42 -6.95
CA VAL A 142 25.89 -17.85 -6.72
C VAL A 142 25.44 -18.11 -5.27
N GLU A 143 25.70 -19.28 -4.71
CA GLU A 143 25.37 -19.64 -3.34
C GLU A 143 26.06 -18.72 -2.31
N ALA A 144 27.32 -18.34 -2.58
CA ALA A 144 28.05 -17.41 -1.72
C ALA A 144 27.48 -15.99 -1.82
N GLN A 145 27.11 -15.54 -3.02
CA GLN A 145 26.42 -14.25 -3.22
C GLN A 145 25.06 -14.22 -2.51
N VAL A 146 24.25 -15.29 -2.63
CA VAL A 146 22.98 -15.45 -1.90
C VAL A 146 23.20 -15.37 -0.39
N LYS A 147 24.22 -16.08 0.14
CA LYS A 147 24.54 -16.02 1.58
C LYS A 147 24.89 -14.59 2.03
N THR A 148 25.68 -13.86 1.22
CA THR A 148 26.05 -12.47 1.51
C THR A 148 24.83 -11.56 1.54
N THR A 149 23.96 -11.62 0.53
CA THR A 149 22.77 -10.75 0.47
C THR A 149 21.75 -11.07 1.56
N HIS A 150 21.55 -12.37 1.87
CA HIS A 150 20.67 -12.78 2.96
C HIS A 150 21.20 -12.35 4.32
N GLY A 151 22.52 -12.51 4.56
CA GLY A 151 23.16 -12.07 5.79
C GLY A 151 23.04 -10.55 5.99
N PHE A 152 23.37 -9.80 4.94
CA PHE A 152 23.23 -8.34 4.95
C PHE A 152 21.77 -7.90 5.21
N PHE A 153 20.80 -8.50 4.53
CA PHE A 153 19.39 -8.19 4.74
C PHE A 153 18.94 -8.51 6.17
N ALA A 154 19.33 -9.66 6.71
CA ALA A 154 18.99 -10.05 8.09
C ALA A 154 19.62 -9.09 9.13
N GLU A 155 20.82 -8.60 8.88
CA GLU A 155 21.50 -7.61 9.72
C GLU A 155 20.75 -6.26 9.68
N VAL A 156 20.49 -5.74 8.48
CA VAL A 156 19.81 -4.45 8.30
C VAL A 156 18.39 -4.43 8.85
N THR A 157 17.67 -5.54 8.73
CA THR A 157 16.29 -5.67 9.24
C THR A 157 16.20 -6.03 10.71
N GLY A 158 17.31 -6.48 11.32
CA GLY A 158 17.32 -7.02 12.67
C GLY A 158 16.64 -8.38 12.81
N ALA A 159 16.46 -9.12 11.70
CA ALA A 159 15.71 -10.38 11.68
C ALA A 159 16.37 -11.51 12.49
N ASN A 160 17.63 -11.35 12.89
CA ASN A 160 18.37 -12.36 13.66
C ASN A 160 17.84 -12.55 15.10
N ALA A 161 17.36 -11.47 15.74
CA ALA A 161 16.80 -11.53 17.10
C ALA A 161 15.98 -10.28 17.42
N ASN A 162 15.07 -10.37 18.37
CA ASN A 162 14.36 -9.20 18.88
C ASN A 162 15.34 -8.21 19.53
N GLY A 163 15.19 -6.92 19.21
CA GLY A 163 16.06 -5.85 19.68
C GLY A 163 17.48 -5.86 19.08
N ALA A 164 17.78 -6.70 18.09
CA ALA A 164 19.14 -6.85 17.52
C ALA A 164 19.75 -5.53 17.05
N LEU A 165 18.94 -4.58 16.58
CA LEU A 165 19.36 -3.27 16.11
C LEU A 165 19.80 -2.30 17.22
N LEU A 166 19.52 -2.62 18.49
CA LEU A 166 19.74 -1.75 19.65
C LEU A 166 20.60 -2.38 20.75
N THR A 167 20.58 -3.70 20.91
CA THR A 167 21.16 -4.39 22.09
C THR A 167 22.68 -4.52 22.07
N ASN A 168 23.28 -4.61 20.88
CA ASN A 168 24.75 -4.74 20.70
C ASN A 168 25.40 -3.44 20.17
N GLY A 169 24.86 -2.29 20.58
CA GLY A 169 25.15 -0.99 19.99
C GLY A 169 24.08 -0.59 18.99
N VAL A 170 23.93 0.70 18.74
CA VAL A 170 22.93 1.22 17.82
C VAL A 170 23.37 0.95 16.37
N HIS A 171 22.65 0.09 15.66
CA HIS A 171 22.94 -0.18 14.25
C HIS A 171 22.71 1.09 13.41
N PRO A 172 23.54 1.37 12.37
CA PRO A 172 23.40 2.58 11.54
C PRO A 172 22.02 2.77 10.88
N ILE A 173 21.27 1.69 10.66
CA ILE A 173 19.90 1.75 10.14
C ILE A 173 18.96 2.58 11.03
N VAL A 174 19.19 2.63 12.32
CA VAL A 174 18.38 3.41 13.25
C VAL A 174 18.45 4.90 12.94
N TRP A 175 19.58 5.39 12.45
CA TRP A 175 19.72 6.78 12.02
C TRP A 175 18.92 7.06 10.74
N THR A 176 18.94 6.15 9.75
CA THR A 176 18.07 6.30 8.56
C THR A 176 16.59 6.22 8.93
N PHE A 177 16.22 5.36 9.89
CA PHE A 177 14.86 5.34 10.45
C PHE A 177 14.47 6.67 11.10
N LEU A 178 15.32 7.26 11.91
CA LEU A 178 15.03 8.56 12.55
C LEU A 178 14.89 9.67 11.52
N VAL A 179 15.75 9.70 10.49
CA VAL A 179 15.66 10.68 9.39
C VAL A 179 14.36 10.52 8.62
N THR A 180 14.01 9.28 8.28
CA THR A 180 12.79 8.93 7.54
C THR A 180 11.54 9.29 8.35
N ALA A 181 11.50 8.92 9.64
CA ALA A 181 10.40 9.25 10.53
C ALA A 181 10.25 10.78 10.69
N ALA A 182 11.37 11.51 10.87
CA ALA A 182 11.35 12.97 10.95
C ALA A 182 10.82 13.61 9.65
N ALA A 183 11.20 13.10 8.48
CA ALA A 183 10.70 13.56 7.20
C ALA A 183 9.18 13.35 7.08
N ASN A 184 8.70 12.14 7.44
CA ASN A 184 7.27 11.84 7.48
C ASN A 184 6.50 12.81 8.36
N VAL A 185 6.95 13.01 9.60
CA VAL A 185 6.34 13.95 10.56
C VAL A 185 6.30 15.36 9.99
N TRP A 186 7.44 15.83 9.45
CA TRP A 186 7.55 17.16 8.87
C TRP A 186 6.53 17.42 7.76
N PHE A 187 6.41 16.50 6.80
CA PHE A 187 5.51 16.68 5.67
C PHE A 187 4.02 16.54 6.08
N VAL A 188 3.68 15.63 6.99
CA VAL A 188 2.31 15.50 7.50
C VAL A 188 1.87 16.75 8.27
N TYR A 189 2.78 17.39 9.03
CA TYR A 189 2.51 18.69 9.67
C TYR A 189 2.20 19.80 8.67
N ARG A 190 2.77 19.75 7.45
CA ARG A 190 2.51 20.74 6.40
C ARG A 190 1.14 20.54 5.72
N GLY A 191 0.46 19.44 6.00
CA GLY A 191 -0.89 19.13 5.51
C GLY A 191 -0.94 18.69 4.05
N LEU A 192 -2.16 18.59 3.49
CA LEU A 192 -2.39 17.99 2.16
C LEU A 192 -1.65 18.71 1.05
N SER A 193 -1.90 20.01 0.84
CA SER A 193 -1.38 20.72 -0.33
C SER A 193 0.12 21.04 -0.21
N LYS A 194 0.57 21.59 0.93
CA LYS A 194 1.98 22.00 1.13
C LYS A 194 2.90 20.85 1.54
N GLY A 195 2.35 19.73 1.99
CA GLY A 195 3.07 18.51 2.37
C GLY A 195 2.95 17.45 1.29
N ILE A 196 1.89 16.67 1.33
CA ILE A 196 1.71 15.45 0.52
C ILE A 196 1.69 15.76 -0.98
N GLU A 197 0.85 16.71 -1.45
CA GLU A 197 0.77 17.11 -2.85
C GLU A 197 2.12 17.59 -3.39
N THR A 198 2.85 18.38 -2.59
CA THR A 198 4.16 18.89 -2.98
C THR A 198 5.19 17.77 -3.15
N VAL A 199 5.25 16.82 -2.21
CA VAL A 199 6.17 15.68 -2.32
C VAL A 199 5.84 14.84 -3.54
N CYS A 200 4.58 14.47 -3.75
CA CYS A 200 4.16 13.65 -4.88
C CYS A 200 4.44 14.34 -6.23
N LYS A 201 4.25 15.67 -6.31
CA LYS A 201 4.51 16.46 -7.52
C LYS A 201 5.97 16.37 -8.01
N TYR A 202 6.93 16.25 -7.09
CA TYR A 202 8.34 16.12 -7.44
C TYR A 202 8.82 14.68 -7.47
N ALA A 203 8.40 13.85 -6.51
CA ALA A 203 8.84 12.46 -6.42
C ALA A 203 8.38 11.62 -7.61
N MET A 204 7.12 11.76 -8.06
CA MET A 204 6.58 10.95 -9.15
C MET A 204 7.34 11.12 -10.48
N PRO A 205 7.61 12.35 -10.98
CA PRO A 205 8.44 12.52 -12.18
C PRO A 205 9.87 12.01 -12.01
N VAL A 206 10.49 12.23 -10.84
CA VAL A 206 11.86 11.74 -10.58
C VAL A 206 11.91 10.22 -10.61
N MET A 207 10.95 9.53 -9.97
CA MET A 207 10.85 8.08 -10.02
C MET A 207 10.64 7.57 -11.45
N ALA A 208 9.79 8.23 -12.25
CA ALA A 208 9.56 7.85 -13.65
C ALA A 208 10.84 7.98 -14.49
N ILE A 209 11.57 9.08 -14.36
CA ILE A 209 12.83 9.29 -15.08
C ILE A 209 13.88 8.26 -14.68
N LEU A 210 14.10 8.07 -13.37
CA LEU A 210 15.07 7.07 -12.87
C LEU A 210 14.67 5.66 -13.30
N GLY A 211 13.37 5.31 -13.22
CA GLY A 211 12.86 4.02 -13.65
C GLY A 211 13.08 3.77 -15.13
N LEU A 212 12.80 4.75 -15.99
CA LEU A 212 13.08 4.64 -17.44
C LEU A 212 14.57 4.50 -17.74
N VAL A 213 15.45 5.20 -17.03
CA VAL A 213 16.91 5.05 -17.17
C VAL A 213 17.36 3.64 -16.78
N ILE A 214 16.87 3.10 -15.64
CA ILE A 214 17.18 1.74 -15.23
C ILE A 214 16.59 0.73 -16.22
N LEU A 215 15.36 0.91 -16.67
CA LEU A 215 14.73 0.04 -17.67
C LEU A 215 15.51 0.02 -18.95
N ALA A 216 15.93 1.18 -19.49
CA ALA A 216 16.76 1.25 -20.68
C ALA A 216 18.08 0.46 -20.49
N ARG A 217 18.70 0.55 -19.31
CA ARG A 217 19.90 -0.24 -18.99
C ARG A 217 19.60 -1.73 -18.94
N VAL A 218 18.50 -2.13 -18.30
CA VAL A 218 18.10 -3.55 -18.20
C VAL A 218 17.84 -4.15 -19.58
N LEU A 219 17.19 -3.41 -20.48
CA LEU A 219 16.91 -3.86 -21.84
C LEU A 219 18.16 -3.96 -22.74
N THR A 220 19.29 -3.41 -22.30
CA THR A 220 20.59 -3.50 -22.99
C THR A 220 21.61 -4.38 -22.26
N LEU A 221 21.15 -5.26 -21.37
CA LEU A 221 22.01 -6.19 -20.65
C LEU A 221 22.43 -7.34 -21.57
N ASP A 222 23.72 -7.64 -21.55
CA ASP A 222 24.25 -8.89 -22.06
C ASP A 222 24.37 -9.90 -20.92
N PRO A 223 24.07 -11.19 -21.13
CA PRO A 223 24.28 -12.22 -20.11
C PRO A 223 25.76 -12.27 -19.72
N PRO A 224 26.08 -12.19 -18.42
CA PRO A 224 27.47 -12.30 -17.98
C PRO A 224 28.09 -13.65 -18.37
N ALA A 225 29.38 -13.66 -18.63
CA ALA A 225 30.12 -14.90 -18.92
C ALA A 225 30.05 -15.88 -17.72
N GLY A 226 29.69 -17.13 -17.99
CA GLY A 226 29.57 -18.17 -16.95
C GLY A 226 28.23 -18.19 -16.21
N THR A 227 27.26 -17.35 -16.60
CA THR A 227 25.87 -17.39 -16.09
C THR A 227 25.00 -18.36 -16.90
N THR A 228 23.69 -18.37 -16.62
CA THR A 228 22.69 -19.27 -17.23
C THR A 228 22.56 -19.13 -18.75
N GLY A 229 23.20 -18.13 -19.38
CA GLY A 229 23.07 -17.82 -20.81
C GLY A 229 21.71 -17.25 -21.20
N GLN A 230 20.84 -16.90 -20.23
CA GLN A 230 19.54 -16.31 -20.48
C GLN A 230 19.67 -14.84 -20.86
N THR A 231 18.89 -14.44 -21.84
CA THR A 231 18.90 -13.10 -22.45
C THR A 231 17.78 -12.22 -21.90
N VAL A 232 17.82 -10.92 -22.24
CA VAL A 232 16.71 -10.00 -21.98
C VAL A 232 15.41 -10.52 -22.60
N SER A 233 15.45 -11.14 -23.77
CA SER A 233 14.29 -11.74 -24.42
C SER A 233 13.66 -12.85 -23.59
N ASP A 234 14.48 -13.66 -22.90
CA ASP A 234 14.00 -14.71 -22.01
C ASP A 234 13.31 -14.12 -20.78
N GLY A 235 13.86 -13.04 -20.21
CA GLY A 235 13.23 -12.31 -19.10
C GLY A 235 11.90 -11.67 -19.47
N LEU A 236 11.83 -11.02 -20.63
CA LEU A 236 10.57 -10.47 -21.17
C LEU A 236 9.58 -11.61 -21.48
N GLY A 237 10.07 -12.71 -22.08
CA GLY A 237 9.27 -13.89 -22.35
C GLY A 237 8.68 -14.50 -21.07
N PHE A 238 9.48 -14.58 -20.00
CA PHE A 238 8.99 -15.08 -18.72
C PHE A 238 7.81 -14.27 -18.18
N LEU A 239 7.85 -12.93 -18.28
CA LEU A 239 6.78 -12.08 -17.78
C LEU A 239 5.53 -12.07 -18.70
N TRP A 240 5.70 -12.29 -20.02
CA TRP A 240 4.59 -12.10 -20.97
C TRP A 240 4.10 -13.38 -21.64
N ASN A 241 4.89 -14.47 -21.66
CA ASN A 241 4.45 -15.74 -22.23
C ASN A 241 3.80 -16.60 -21.14
N PRO A 242 2.47 -16.81 -21.19
CA PRO A 242 1.76 -17.51 -20.12
C PRO A 242 2.08 -19.01 -20.13
N ASN A 243 2.45 -19.54 -18.98
CA ASN A 243 2.38 -20.98 -18.70
C ASN A 243 0.96 -21.29 -18.23
N PHE A 244 0.11 -21.80 -19.10
CA PHE A 244 -1.31 -22.05 -18.83
C PHE A 244 -1.54 -23.07 -17.69
N ASP A 245 -0.61 -23.98 -17.41
CA ASP A 245 -0.74 -24.95 -16.32
C ASP A 245 -0.84 -24.26 -14.95
N LYS A 246 -0.18 -23.10 -14.79
CA LYS A 246 -0.25 -22.30 -13.58
C LYS A 246 -1.61 -21.62 -13.35
N LEU A 247 -2.42 -21.46 -14.38
CA LEU A 247 -3.79 -20.93 -14.24
C LEU A 247 -4.74 -21.90 -13.54
N ALA A 248 -4.42 -23.19 -13.51
CA ALA A 248 -5.16 -24.18 -12.74
C ALA A 248 -4.92 -24.05 -11.22
N ASP A 249 -3.83 -23.42 -10.81
CA ASP A 249 -3.55 -23.16 -9.39
C ASP A 249 -4.34 -21.95 -8.90
N PHE A 250 -5.29 -22.20 -8.01
CA PHE A 250 -6.13 -21.13 -7.43
C PHE A 250 -5.31 -20.09 -6.65
N LYS A 251 -4.14 -20.45 -6.12
CA LYS A 251 -3.25 -19.51 -5.42
C LYS A 251 -2.75 -18.38 -6.33
N THR A 252 -2.55 -18.66 -7.63
CA THR A 252 -2.20 -17.63 -8.62
C THR A 252 -3.28 -16.55 -8.72
N TRP A 253 -4.57 -16.95 -8.68
CA TRP A 253 -5.71 -16.02 -8.70
C TRP A 253 -5.82 -15.21 -7.41
N LEU A 254 -5.54 -15.84 -6.26
CA LEU A 254 -5.52 -15.15 -4.96
C LEU A 254 -4.40 -14.11 -4.90
N ALA A 255 -3.19 -14.50 -5.32
CA ALA A 255 -2.03 -13.61 -5.34
C ALA A 255 -2.30 -12.39 -6.25
N ALA A 256 -2.86 -12.62 -7.43
CA ALA A 256 -3.20 -11.56 -8.38
C ALA A 256 -4.25 -10.58 -7.83
N ALA A 257 -5.34 -11.09 -7.26
CA ALA A 257 -6.35 -10.26 -6.64
C ALA A 257 -5.79 -9.47 -5.45
N GLY A 258 -5.05 -10.13 -4.55
CA GLY A 258 -4.38 -9.48 -3.42
C GLY A 258 -3.40 -8.39 -3.84
N GLN A 259 -2.67 -8.59 -4.95
CA GLN A 259 -1.76 -7.59 -5.51
C GLN A 259 -2.52 -6.34 -5.98
N ILE A 260 -3.62 -6.48 -6.70
CA ILE A 260 -4.44 -5.35 -7.18
C ILE A 260 -4.97 -4.49 -6.02
N PHE A 261 -5.47 -5.11 -4.96
CA PHE A 261 -5.96 -4.35 -3.80
C PHE A 261 -4.86 -3.57 -3.10
N PHE A 262 -3.72 -4.21 -2.89
CA PHE A 262 -2.57 -3.57 -2.25
C PHE A 262 -2.01 -2.45 -3.13
N SER A 263 -1.79 -2.70 -4.41
CA SER A 263 -1.16 -1.79 -5.35
C SER A 263 -2.00 -0.55 -5.62
N LEU A 264 -3.29 -0.70 -5.89
CA LEU A 264 -4.19 0.44 -6.14
C LEU A 264 -4.61 1.16 -4.86
N SER A 265 -4.23 0.67 -3.68
CA SER A 265 -4.69 1.18 -2.38
C SER A 265 -6.22 1.21 -2.25
N VAL A 266 -6.93 0.32 -2.95
CA VAL A 266 -8.39 0.16 -2.91
C VAL A 266 -8.77 -0.68 -1.68
N GLY A 267 -9.78 -0.27 -0.94
CA GLY A 267 -10.11 -0.86 0.37
C GLY A 267 -9.20 -0.39 1.50
N PHE A 268 -8.24 0.48 1.19
CA PHE A 268 -7.20 0.94 2.12
C PHE A 268 -7.66 2.10 3.02
N GLY A 269 -8.70 2.83 2.60
CA GLY A 269 -9.21 4.01 3.32
C GLY A 269 -8.57 5.34 2.91
N VAL A 270 -7.51 5.33 2.10
CA VAL A 270 -6.85 6.55 1.62
C VAL A 270 -7.67 7.23 0.52
N ILE A 271 -8.13 6.48 -0.49
CA ILE A 271 -8.89 7.03 -1.62
C ILE A 271 -10.17 7.70 -1.10
N ILE A 272 -10.94 7.02 -0.25
CA ILE A 272 -12.19 7.55 0.31
C ILE A 272 -11.95 8.82 1.13
N ASN A 273 -10.83 8.91 1.86
CA ASN A 273 -10.43 10.10 2.58
C ASN A 273 -10.04 11.24 1.62
N TYR A 274 -9.17 10.99 0.65
CA TYR A 274 -8.70 12.01 -0.30
C TYR A 274 -9.84 12.57 -1.16
N ALA A 275 -10.72 11.71 -1.64
CA ALA A 275 -11.89 12.09 -2.40
C ALA A 275 -12.88 12.94 -1.58
N SER A 276 -12.89 12.81 -0.24
CA SER A 276 -13.76 13.61 0.62
C SER A 276 -13.44 15.11 0.64
N TYR A 277 -12.26 15.50 0.17
CA TYR A 277 -11.86 16.91 0.02
C TYR A 277 -12.09 17.45 -1.39
N MET A 278 -12.71 16.66 -2.29
CA MET A 278 -13.05 17.07 -3.66
C MET A 278 -14.38 17.84 -3.68
N LYS A 279 -14.48 18.74 -4.65
CA LYS A 279 -15.70 19.52 -4.88
C LYS A 279 -16.74 18.68 -5.63
N LYS A 280 -18.01 19.07 -5.53
CA LYS A 280 -19.15 18.38 -6.17
C LYS A 280 -18.93 18.09 -7.66
N LYS A 281 -18.36 19.04 -8.41
CA LYS A 281 -18.14 18.93 -9.87
C LYS A 281 -16.75 18.43 -10.26
N ASP A 282 -15.92 18.03 -9.31
CA ASP A 282 -14.64 17.44 -9.64
C ASP A 282 -14.85 16.03 -10.22
N ASP A 283 -14.15 15.74 -11.32
CA ASP A 283 -14.30 14.48 -12.04
C ASP A 283 -13.61 13.33 -11.30
N VAL A 284 -14.38 12.51 -10.62
CA VAL A 284 -13.87 11.34 -9.89
C VAL A 284 -13.62 10.13 -10.80
N VAL A 285 -14.32 10.04 -11.94
CA VAL A 285 -14.21 8.89 -12.85
C VAL A 285 -12.87 8.91 -13.57
N LEU A 286 -12.56 10.03 -14.24
CA LEU A 286 -11.29 10.17 -14.96
C LEU A 286 -10.11 10.28 -14.00
N SER A 287 -10.27 10.94 -12.85
CA SER A 287 -9.20 11.04 -11.85
C SER A 287 -8.83 9.67 -11.29
N GLY A 288 -9.80 8.83 -10.96
CA GLY A 288 -9.58 7.46 -10.49
C GLY A 288 -8.91 6.59 -11.56
N LEU A 289 -9.40 6.64 -12.79
CA LEU A 289 -8.81 5.87 -13.89
C LEU A 289 -7.36 6.32 -14.20
N THR A 290 -7.09 7.63 -14.17
CA THR A 290 -5.74 8.15 -14.40
C THR A 290 -4.78 7.72 -13.29
N ALA A 291 -5.22 7.76 -12.03
CA ALA A 291 -4.41 7.28 -10.91
C ALA A 291 -4.09 5.79 -11.05
N SER A 292 -5.08 4.95 -11.39
CA SER A 292 -4.88 3.52 -11.63
C SER A 292 -3.94 3.27 -12.81
N ALA A 293 -4.13 3.94 -13.96
CA ALA A 293 -3.26 3.78 -15.12
C ALA A 293 -1.81 4.23 -14.83
N THR A 294 -1.63 5.26 -14.03
CA THR A 294 -0.29 5.69 -13.58
C THR A 294 0.34 4.61 -12.70
N ASN A 295 -0.42 4.02 -11.79
CA ASN A 295 0.05 2.91 -10.97
C ASN A 295 0.50 1.72 -11.80
N GLU A 296 -0.32 1.30 -12.78
CA GLU A 296 0.01 0.18 -13.67
C GLU A 296 1.29 0.43 -14.49
N PHE A 297 1.52 1.67 -14.92
CA PHE A 297 2.77 2.03 -15.58
C PHE A 297 3.97 1.79 -14.65
N PHE A 298 3.91 2.24 -13.39
CA PHE A 298 4.99 2.01 -12.44
C PHE A 298 5.13 0.53 -12.05
N GLU A 299 4.02 -0.19 -11.96
CA GLU A 299 4.00 -1.59 -11.53
C GLU A 299 4.47 -2.53 -12.63
N VAL A 300 3.78 -2.54 -13.76
CA VAL A 300 4.02 -3.50 -14.84
C VAL A 300 5.24 -3.09 -15.67
N VAL A 301 5.30 -1.80 -16.10
CA VAL A 301 6.35 -1.37 -17.02
C VAL A 301 7.67 -1.11 -16.30
N LEU A 302 7.66 -0.45 -15.15
CA LEU A 302 8.91 -0.20 -14.44
C LEU A 302 9.26 -1.34 -13.46
N GLY A 303 8.40 -1.64 -12.50
CA GLY A 303 8.68 -2.66 -11.48
C GLY A 303 8.87 -4.05 -12.05
N GLY A 304 7.92 -4.52 -12.86
CA GLY A 304 7.94 -5.85 -13.47
C GLY A 304 9.08 -6.04 -14.46
N LEU A 305 9.16 -5.17 -15.47
CA LEU A 305 10.18 -5.32 -16.52
C LEU A 305 11.61 -5.13 -15.99
N ILE A 306 11.84 -4.20 -15.05
CA ILE A 306 13.17 -4.01 -14.45
C ILE A 306 13.55 -5.23 -13.61
N THR A 307 12.73 -5.57 -12.63
CA THR A 307 13.11 -6.55 -11.58
C THR A 307 13.15 -7.97 -12.13
N ILE A 308 12.12 -8.38 -12.88
CA ILE A 308 12.03 -9.75 -13.39
C ILE A 308 13.06 -9.98 -14.50
N THR A 309 13.13 -9.06 -15.49
CA THR A 309 14.05 -9.23 -16.61
C THR A 309 15.50 -9.28 -16.14
N ALA A 310 15.90 -8.35 -15.25
CA ALA A 310 17.25 -8.34 -14.70
C ALA A 310 17.54 -9.62 -13.88
N SER A 311 16.60 -10.09 -13.06
CA SER A 311 16.75 -11.32 -12.29
C SER A 311 16.93 -12.53 -13.21
N VAL A 312 16.11 -12.68 -14.25
CA VAL A 312 16.22 -13.82 -15.20
C VAL A 312 17.58 -13.82 -15.88
N VAL A 313 18.07 -12.69 -16.36
CA VAL A 313 19.37 -12.59 -17.06
C VAL A 313 20.54 -13.02 -16.16
N PHE A 314 20.54 -12.62 -14.89
CA PHE A 314 21.70 -12.83 -14.01
C PHE A 314 21.61 -14.09 -13.15
N VAL A 315 20.42 -14.44 -12.62
CA VAL A 315 20.26 -15.58 -11.70
C VAL A 315 19.43 -16.71 -12.30
N GLY A 316 18.80 -16.49 -13.45
CA GLY A 316 18.01 -17.49 -14.16
C GLY A 316 16.56 -17.62 -13.68
N VAL A 317 15.72 -18.24 -14.53
CA VAL A 317 14.28 -18.43 -14.26
C VAL A 317 14.05 -19.22 -12.97
N ALA A 318 14.80 -20.29 -12.73
CA ALA A 318 14.59 -21.15 -11.57
C ALA A 318 14.76 -20.41 -10.24
N LEU A 319 15.83 -19.63 -10.08
CA LEU A 319 16.06 -18.82 -8.87
C LEU A 319 15.09 -17.63 -8.78
N THR A 320 14.73 -17.04 -9.92
CA THR A 320 13.73 -15.98 -9.98
C THR A 320 12.37 -16.47 -9.50
N MET A 321 11.95 -17.68 -9.92
CA MET A 321 10.68 -18.31 -9.50
C MET A 321 10.68 -18.76 -8.04
N GLN A 322 11.80 -19.29 -7.55
CA GLN A 322 11.90 -19.76 -6.16
C GLN A 322 11.82 -18.59 -5.17
N GLY A 323 11.88 -17.36 -5.69
CA GLY A 323 11.83 -16.13 -4.91
C GLY A 323 12.60 -16.28 -3.62
N THR A 324 13.84 -16.11 -3.57
CA THR A 324 14.78 -16.25 -2.45
C THR A 324 14.21 -16.00 -1.02
N GLY A 325 12.95 -16.36 -0.74
CA GLY A 325 12.27 -16.30 0.57
C GLY A 325 11.31 -15.12 0.78
N GLY A 326 10.33 -14.93 -0.12
CA GLY A 326 9.23 -13.98 0.06
C GLY A 326 9.25 -12.77 -0.89
N THR A 327 8.13 -12.08 -0.98
CA THR A 327 7.84 -11.02 -1.95
C THR A 327 8.82 -9.83 -1.95
N MET A 328 9.52 -9.57 -0.85
CA MET A 328 10.55 -8.52 -0.76
C MET A 328 11.93 -8.99 -1.23
N SER A 329 12.12 -10.30 -1.38
CA SER A 329 13.44 -10.90 -1.61
C SER A 329 14.03 -10.55 -2.96
N LEU A 330 13.23 -10.48 -4.03
CA LEU A 330 13.75 -10.08 -5.34
C LEU A 330 14.41 -8.70 -5.30
N GLY A 331 13.79 -7.72 -4.65
CA GLY A 331 14.34 -6.36 -4.58
C GLY A 331 15.54 -6.23 -3.64
N PHE A 332 15.46 -6.78 -2.43
CA PHE A 332 16.49 -6.56 -1.41
C PHE A 332 17.63 -7.58 -1.41
N LYS A 333 17.43 -8.76 -2.01
CA LYS A 333 18.43 -9.84 -2.02
C LYS A 333 18.90 -10.18 -3.42
N THR A 334 17.99 -10.34 -4.41
CA THR A 334 18.37 -10.76 -5.77
C THR A 334 18.92 -9.59 -6.59
N LEU A 335 18.25 -8.44 -6.63
CA LEU A 335 18.73 -7.29 -7.41
C LEU A 335 20.10 -6.77 -6.96
N PRO A 336 20.50 -6.79 -5.68
CA PRO A 336 21.88 -6.53 -5.28
C PRO A 336 22.91 -7.40 -5.96
N MET A 337 22.61 -8.68 -6.20
CA MET A 337 23.52 -9.59 -6.95
C MET A 337 23.62 -9.17 -8.42
N VAL A 338 22.50 -8.73 -9.00
CA VAL A 338 22.47 -8.18 -10.37
C VAL A 338 23.34 -6.93 -10.46
N PHE A 339 23.16 -5.96 -9.55
CA PHE A 339 23.94 -4.72 -9.55
C PHE A 339 25.44 -4.98 -9.34
N ALA A 340 25.83 -5.97 -8.54
CA ALA A 340 27.23 -6.32 -8.36
C ALA A 340 27.91 -6.80 -9.66
N GLN A 341 27.15 -7.39 -10.58
CA GLN A 341 27.66 -7.95 -11.82
C GLN A 341 27.59 -6.98 -13.02
N MET A 342 26.84 -5.87 -12.90
CA MET A 342 26.70 -4.96 -14.05
C MET A 342 27.66 -3.76 -13.97
N PRO A 343 28.11 -3.24 -15.15
CA PRO A 343 28.89 -2.01 -15.21
C PRO A 343 28.16 -0.84 -14.57
N ALA A 344 28.86 -0.07 -13.74
CA ALA A 344 28.27 1.03 -12.93
C ALA A 344 27.15 0.56 -11.97
N GLY A 345 27.17 -0.70 -11.53
CA GLY A 345 26.11 -1.29 -10.73
C GLY A 345 25.82 -0.55 -9.43
N ASN A 346 26.81 0.05 -8.79
CA ASN A 346 26.59 0.88 -7.61
C ASN A 346 25.71 2.12 -7.91
N LEU A 347 25.85 2.74 -9.08
CA LEU A 347 25.00 3.86 -9.48
C LEU A 347 23.55 3.40 -9.73
N PHE A 348 23.37 2.28 -10.44
CA PHE A 348 22.04 1.72 -10.70
C PHE A 348 21.39 1.17 -9.44
N GLY A 349 22.15 0.57 -8.54
CA GLY A 349 21.68 0.15 -7.22
C GLY A 349 21.23 1.34 -6.38
N ALA A 350 22.03 2.40 -6.29
CA ALA A 350 21.64 3.63 -5.60
C ALA A 350 20.36 4.25 -6.21
N ALA A 351 20.26 4.31 -7.55
CA ALA A 351 19.09 4.83 -8.24
C ALA A 351 17.84 3.97 -8.00
N PHE A 352 17.96 2.65 -8.02
CA PHE A 352 16.85 1.74 -7.74
C PHE A 352 16.33 1.89 -6.30
N PHE A 353 17.20 1.87 -5.31
CA PHE A 353 16.80 2.06 -3.92
C PHE A 353 16.31 3.48 -3.63
N LEU A 354 16.77 4.48 -4.38
CA LEU A 354 16.20 5.84 -4.33
C LEU A 354 14.76 5.88 -4.87
N ILE A 355 14.46 5.15 -5.96
CA ILE A 355 13.07 4.99 -6.44
C ILE A 355 12.23 4.35 -5.34
N LEU A 356 12.71 3.25 -4.72
CA LEU A 356 11.99 2.59 -3.63
C LEU A 356 11.74 3.54 -2.44
N PHE A 357 12.73 4.33 -2.05
CA PHE A 357 12.60 5.31 -0.98
C PHE A 357 11.55 6.39 -1.33
N LEU A 358 11.60 6.95 -2.55
CA LEU A 358 10.63 7.96 -3.00
C LEU A 358 9.22 7.39 -3.11
N ALA A 359 9.07 6.15 -3.59
CA ALA A 359 7.80 5.45 -3.63
C ALA A 359 7.26 5.16 -2.22
N ALA A 360 8.16 4.79 -1.30
CA ALA A 360 7.78 4.56 0.08
C ALA A 360 7.32 5.83 0.79
N ILE A 361 8.04 6.94 0.69
CA ILE A 361 7.69 8.19 1.39
C ILE A 361 6.38 8.80 0.86
N THR A 362 6.09 8.73 -0.43
CA THR A 362 4.81 9.20 -0.98
C THR A 362 3.62 8.41 -0.44
N SER A 363 3.80 7.10 -0.25
CA SER A 363 2.78 6.21 0.31
C SER A 363 2.63 6.36 1.82
N SER A 364 3.73 6.41 2.59
CA SER A 364 3.68 6.53 4.06
C SER A 364 3.04 7.85 4.52
N LEU A 365 3.32 8.95 3.83
CA LEU A 365 2.64 10.24 4.07
C LEU A 365 1.12 10.14 3.89
N SER A 366 0.69 9.39 2.87
CA SER A 366 -0.73 9.18 2.58
C SER A 366 -1.43 8.34 3.65
N MET A 367 -0.73 7.40 4.27
CA MET A 367 -1.28 6.50 5.30
C MET A 367 -1.69 7.20 6.59
N LEU A 368 -1.03 8.28 6.98
CA LEU A 368 -1.37 9.02 8.20
C LEU A 368 -2.59 9.93 8.06
N GLN A 369 -2.93 10.36 6.85
CA GLN A 369 -3.99 11.34 6.60
C GLN A 369 -5.40 10.82 6.94
N PRO A 370 -5.82 9.57 6.64
CA PRO A 370 -7.13 9.05 7.06
C PRO A 370 -7.32 9.05 8.58
N THR A 371 -6.31 8.64 9.32
CA THR A 371 -6.34 8.62 10.79
C THR A 371 -6.40 10.03 11.36
N LYS A 372 -5.63 10.96 10.79
CA LYS A 372 -5.65 12.38 11.18
C LYS A 372 -7.03 12.99 10.96
N ALA A 373 -7.61 12.83 9.78
CA ALA A 373 -8.93 13.34 9.43
C ALA A 373 -10.02 12.76 10.35
N TRP A 374 -9.96 11.46 10.61
CA TRP A 374 -10.88 10.80 11.54
C TRP A 374 -10.77 11.32 12.97
N LEU A 375 -9.56 11.61 13.49
CA LEU A 375 -9.37 12.22 14.81
C LEU A 375 -9.95 13.63 14.88
N GLU A 376 -9.70 14.46 13.87
CA GLU A 376 -10.25 15.82 13.77
C GLU A 376 -11.79 15.79 13.81
N GLU A 377 -12.36 14.89 13.01
CA GLU A 377 -13.82 14.71 12.91
C GLU A 377 -14.42 14.15 14.21
N SER A 378 -13.84 13.08 14.76
CA SER A 378 -14.37 12.37 15.91
C SER A 378 -14.24 13.16 17.21
N LEU A 379 -13.06 13.70 17.48
CA LEU A 379 -12.75 14.39 18.74
C LEU A 379 -12.93 15.92 18.65
N GLY A 380 -12.98 16.48 17.44
CA GLY A 380 -13.03 17.93 17.23
C GLY A 380 -11.74 18.65 17.58
N VAL A 381 -10.63 17.93 17.55
CA VAL A 381 -9.29 18.49 17.81
C VAL A 381 -8.76 19.19 16.55
N GLY A 382 -7.89 20.18 16.77
CA GLY A 382 -7.28 20.91 15.66
C GLY A 382 -6.20 20.08 14.92
N ALA A 383 -5.85 20.51 13.72
CA ALA A 383 -4.90 19.82 12.83
C ALA A 383 -3.53 19.54 13.47
N LYS A 384 -3.00 20.42 14.32
CA LYS A 384 -1.73 20.18 15.01
C LYS A 384 -1.85 19.06 16.04
N THR A 385 -2.91 19.06 16.83
CA THR A 385 -3.16 18.06 17.86
C THR A 385 -3.39 16.69 17.23
N SER A 386 -4.22 16.60 16.19
CA SER A 386 -4.47 15.35 15.47
C SER A 386 -3.20 14.79 14.84
N THR A 387 -2.36 15.66 14.23
CA THR A 387 -1.06 15.24 13.67
C THR A 387 -0.12 14.73 14.77
N THR A 388 -0.06 15.38 15.92
CA THR A 388 0.77 14.92 17.05
C THR A 388 0.32 13.54 17.54
N ILE A 389 -1.00 13.35 17.73
CA ILE A 389 -1.55 12.07 18.21
C ILE A 389 -1.27 10.95 17.20
N VAL A 390 -1.55 11.17 15.92
CA VAL A 390 -1.34 10.15 14.89
C VAL A 390 0.14 9.82 14.69
N THR A 391 1.01 10.83 14.75
CA THR A 391 2.45 10.64 14.67
C THR A 391 2.96 9.83 15.86
N PHE A 392 2.54 10.16 17.08
CA PHE A 392 2.93 9.41 18.26
C PHE A 392 2.47 7.96 18.19
N TRP A 393 1.23 7.72 17.75
CA TRP A 393 0.70 6.36 17.58
C TRP A 393 1.46 5.59 16.49
N GLY A 394 1.74 6.23 15.35
CA GLY A 394 2.57 5.66 14.30
C GLY A 394 3.97 5.29 14.76
N LEU A 395 4.65 6.20 15.47
CA LEU A 395 6.00 5.96 16.01
C LEU A 395 6.00 4.84 17.07
N LEU A 396 4.95 4.73 17.89
CA LEU A 396 4.81 3.63 18.84
C LEU A 396 4.73 2.30 18.11
N GLY A 397 3.94 2.21 17.04
CA GLY A 397 3.87 1.02 16.20
C GLY A 397 5.19 0.70 15.50
N ASN A 398 5.88 1.71 14.97
CA ASN A 398 7.21 1.53 14.38
C ASN A 398 8.24 1.01 15.42
N ALA A 399 8.23 1.56 16.63
CA ALA A 399 9.11 1.12 17.71
C ALA A 399 8.80 -0.33 18.12
N PHE A 400 7.52 -0.71 18.14
CA PHE A 400 7.09 -2.07 18.41
C PHE A 400 7.65 -3.05 17.36
N VAL A 401 7.46 -2.77 16.06
CA VAL A 401 7.95 -3.64 14.97
C VAL A 401 9.47 -3.66 14.92
N LEU A 402 10.14 -2.54 15.14
CA LEU A 402 11.60 -2.45 15.19
C LEU A 402 12.19 -3.29 16.32
N TRP A 403 11.52 -3.34 17.48
CA TRP A 403 11.97 -4.17 18.62
C TRP A 403 11.68 -5.65 18.36
N HIS A 404 10.47 -6.00 17.84
CA HIS A 404 10.05 -7.38 17.57
C HIS A 404 10.39 -7.78 16.13
N SER A 405 11.66 -7.61 15.74
CA SER A 405 12.13 -7.81 14.35
C SER A 405 12.55 -9.24 14.02
N ARG A 406 12.63 -10.15 15.01
CA ARG A 406 13.05 -11.54 14.80
C ARG A 406 12.21 -12.22 13.72
N ASN A 407 12.89 -12.82 12.74
CA ASN A 407 12.29 -13.49 11.57
C ASN A 407 11.24 -12.64 10.85
N LEU A 408 11.17 -11.32 11.14
CA LEU A 408 10.14 -10.37 10.67
C LEU A 408 8.69 -10.77 11.03
N ILE A 409 8.49 -11.61 12.06
CA ILE A 409 7.16 -12.16 12.44
C ILE A 409 6.16 -11.06 12.77
N ALA A 410 6.57 -10.00 13.48
CA ALA A 410 5.67 -8.89 13.78
C ALA A 410 5.24 -8.14 12.51
N LEU A 411 6.17 -7.89 11.59
CA LEU A 411 5.88 -7.27 10.29
C LEU A 411 4.91 -8.14 9.49
N ASP A 412 5.24 -9.42 9.29
CA ASP A 412 4.44 -10.35 8.48
C ASP A 412 3.04 -10.57 9.07
N THR A 413 2.92 -10.61 10.41
CA THR A 413 1.62 -10.70 11.08
C THR A 413 0.76 -9.47 10.80
N ILE A 414 1.33 -8.26 10.91
CA ILE A 414 0.58 -7.03 10.62
C ILE A 414 0.25 -6.96 9.12
N ASP A 415 1.20 -7.25 8.22
CA ASP A 415 0.98 -7.21 6.77
C ASP A 415 -0.12 -8.17 6.34
N PHE A 416 -0.13 -9.40 6.85
CA PHE A 416 -1.18 -10.36 6.51
C PHE A 416 -2.57 -9.89 6.95
N TRP A 417 -2.72 -9.55 8.24
CA TRP A 417 -4.05 -9.22 8.77
C TRP A 417 -4.53 -7.84 8.31
N VAL A 418 -3.66 -6.85 8.41
CA VAL A 418 -4.02 -5.45 8.14
C VAL A 418 -3.79 -5.08 6.68
N GLY A 419 -2.62 -5.42 6.14
CA GLY A 419 -2.21 -5.08 4.78
C GLY A 419 -2.78 -6.00 3.69
N THR A 420 -3.44 -7.12 4.07
CA THR A 420 -4.01 -8.05 3.09
C THR A 420 -5.45 -8.41 3.43
N PHE A 421 -5.71 -9.10 4.56
CA PHE A 421 -7.04 -9.66 4.84
C PHE A 421 -8.10 -8.58 5.10
N PHE A 422 -7.81 -7.58 5.95
CA PHE A 422 -8.79 -6.53 6.25
C PHE A 422 -9.06 -5.61 5.07
N ILE A 423 -8.11 -5.43 4.15
CA ILE A 423 -8.34 -4.70 2.89
C ILE A 423 -9.46 -5.35 2.08
N LEU A 424 -9.43 -6.69 1.94
CA LEU A 424 -10.47 -7.44 1.23
C LEU A 424 -11.84 -7.28 1.90
N VAL A 425 -11.87 -7.29 3.25
CA VAL A 425 -13.10 -7.09 4.02
C VAL A 425 -13.67 -5.69 3.79
N VAL A 426 -12.84 -4.64 3.85
CA VAL A 426 -13.29 -3.26 3.62
C VAL A 426 -13.78 -3.08 2.20
N ALA A 427 -13.06 -3.59 1.21
CA ALA A 427 -13.47 -3.55 -0.19
C ALA A 427 -14.82 -4.25 -0.42
N ALA A 428 -15.07 -5.39 0.26
CA ALA A 428 -16.36 -6.07 0.22
C ALA A 428 -17.49 -5.22 0.82
N VAL A 429 -17.24 -4.60 1.96
CA VAL A 429 -18.20 -3.68 2.59
C VAL A 429 -18.52 -2.51 1.66
N GLN A 430 -17.51 -1.91 1.05
CA GLN A 430 -17.67 -0.76 0.17
C GLN A 430 -18.45 -1.10 -1.10
N ILE A 431 -18.11 -2.20 -1.79
CA ILE A 431 -18.80 -2.57 -3.03
C ILE A 431 -20.25 -3.00 -2.77
N ILE A 432 -20.52 -3.67 -1.65
CA ILE A 432 -21.88 -4.01 -1.22
C ILE A 432 -22.65 -2.75 -0.83
N ALA A 433 -22.05 -1.82 -0.08
CA ALA A 433 -22.67 -0.57 0.28
C ALA A 433 -23.04 0.25 -0.98
N PHE A 434 -22.12 0.35 -1.93
CA PHE A 434 -22.32 1.09 -3.18
C PHE A 434 -23.37 0.42 -4.08
N GLY A 435 -23.22 -0.89 -4.31
CA GLY A 435 -24.04 -1.62 -5.28
C GLY A 435 -25.46 -1.96 -4.80
N TRP A 436 -25.62 -2.21 -3.48
CA TRP A 436 -26.85 -2.79 -2.92
C TRP A 436 -27.53 -1.88 -1.90
N ILE A 437 -26.83 -1.36 -0.89
CA ILE A 437 -27.45 -0.62 0.22
C ILE A 437 -27.83 0.79 -0.21
N PHE A 438 -26.90 1.52 -0.81
CA PHE A 438 -27.16 2.85 -1.38
C PHE A 438 -27.86 2.73 -2.73
N GLY A 439 -27.47 1.72 -3.50
CA GLY A 439 -27.99 1.36 -4.80
C GLY A 439 -27.10 1.85 -5.95
N VAL A 440 -26.74 0.90 -6.84
CA VAL A 440 -25.78 1.12 -7.94
C VAL A 440 -26.14 2.32 -8.82
N ASP A 441 -27.43 2.57 -9.09
CA ASP A 441 -27.84 3.68 -9.96
C ASP A 441 -27.60 5.04 -9.31
N LYS A 442 -27.86 5.14 -8.01
CA LYS A 442 -27.58 6.36 -7.22
C LYS A 442 -26.07 6.56 -7.07
N GLY A 443 -25.33 5.48 -6.85
CA GLY A 443 -23.86 5.51 -6.76
C GLY A 443 -23.22 5.96 -8.08
N LEU A 444 -23.67 5.43 -9.21
CA LEU A 444 -23.20 5.82 -10.54
C LEU A 444 -23.63 7.26 -10.89
N ALA A 445 -24.82 7.70 -10.50
CA ALA A 445 -25.24 9.08 -10.67
C ALA A 445 -24.32 10.04 -9.90
N GLU A 446 -23.98 9.69 -8.65
CA GLU A 446 -22.98 10.45 -7.88
C GLU A 446 -21.63 10.44 -8.58
N ALA A 447 -21.11 9.30 -9.01
CA ALA A 447 -19.82 9.20 -9.71
C ALA A 447 -19.78 10.07 -10.98
N HIS A 448 -20.88 10.10 -11.74
CA HIS A 448 -20.98 10.85 -12.99
C HIS A 448 -21.15 12.35 -12.81
N GLU A 449 -21.38 12.85 -11.61
CA GLU A 449 -21.49 14.28 -11.37
C GLU A 449 -20.14 14.97 -11.62
N GLY A 450 -20.10 15.87 -12.61
CA GLY A 450 -18.87 16.53 -13.06
C GLY A 450 -17.93 15.66 -13.90
N ALA A 451 -18.29 14.42 -14.21
CA ALA A 451 -17.45 13.51 -14.97
C ALA A 451 -17.40 13.86 -16.46
N THR A 452 -16.18 13.92 -17.02
CA THR A 452 -15.92 14.13 -18.44
C THR A 452 -16.26 12.88 -19.27
N MET A 453 -16.07 11.70 -18.66
CA MET A 453 -16.43 10.42 -19.26
C MET A 453 -17.40 9.66 -18.35
N ARG A 454 -18.27 8.88 -18.93
CA ARG A 454 -19.19 8.04 -18.17
C ARG A 454 -18.65 6.63 -18.02
N ILE A 455 -18.86 6.05 -16.85
CA ILE A 455 -18.58 4.64 -16.62
C ILE A 455 -19.46 3.80 -17.57
N PRO A 456 -18.88 2.89 -18.36
CA PRO A 456 -19.64 2.06 -19.30
C PRO A 456 -20.74 1.26 -18.60
N THR A 457 -21.88 1.10 -19.26
CA THR A 457 -23.09 0.48 -18.67
C THR A 457 -22.84 -0.95 -18.16
N VAL A 458 -21.92 -1.69 -18.75
CA VAL A 458 -21.54 -3.03 -18.32
C VAL A 458 -21.04 -3.05 -16.88
N PHE A 459 -20.37 -2.00 -16.42
CA PHE A 459 -19.88 -1.90 -15.04
C PHE A 459 -20.99 -1.77 -14.00
N ARG A 460 -22.21 -1.41 -14.40
CA ARG A 460 -23.37 -1.51 -13.52
C ARG A 460 -23.61 -2.96 -13.06
N PHE A 461 -23.48 -3.92 -14.00
CA PHE A 461 -23.58 -5.35 -13.70
C PHE A 461 -22.37 -5.83 -12.92
N VAL A 462 -21.16 -5.40 -13.33
CA VAL A 462 -19.91 -5.77 -12.66
C VAL A 462 -19.94 -5.32 -11.19
N ILE A 463 -20.22 -4.05 -10.90
CA ILE A 463 -20.27 -3.50 -9.53
C ILE A 463 -21.33 -4.21 -8.68
N LYS A 464 -22.49 -4.52 -9.27
CA LYS A 464 -23.61 -5.07 -8.50
C LYS A 464 -23.47 -6.57 -8.23
N TYR A 465 -22.88 -7.35 -9.15
CA TYR A 465 -22.88 -8.80 -9.07
C TYR A 465 -21.49 -9.42 -9.17
N VAL A 466 -20.70 -9.05 -10.20
CA VAL A 466 -19.41 -9.71 -10.47
C VAL A 466 -18.40 -9.40 -9.40
N ALA A 467 -18.18 -8.13 -9.07
CA ALA A 467 -17.18 -7.74 -8.10
C ALA A 467 -17.46 -8.28 -6.69
N PRO A 468 -18.70 -8.20 -6.14
CA PRO A 468 -19.01 -8.83 -4.84
C PRO A 468 -18.81 -10.34 -4.83
N LEU A 469 -19.22 -11.03 -5.91
CA LEU A 469 -19.06 -12.49 -6.02
C LEU A 469 -17.57 -12.86 -6.11
N TYR A 470 -16.82 -12.21 -6.99
CA TYR A 470 -15.37 -12.46 -7.15
C TYR A 470 -14.64 -12.21 -5.82
N LEU A 471 -14.94 -11.11 -5.16
CA LEU A 471 -14.34 -10.79 -3.87
C LEU A 471 -14.72 -11.81 -2.77
N GLY A 472 -15.96 -12.30 -2.78
CA GLY A 472 -16.39 -13.40 -1.91
C GLY A 472 -15.58 -14.68 -2.14
N VAL A 473 -15.32 -15.03 -3.38
CA VAL A 473 -14.47 -16.17 -3.76
C VAL A 473 -13.02 -15.96 -3.31
N VAL A 474 -12.48 -14.75 -3.49
CA VAL A 474 -11.12 -14.41 -3.04
C VAL A 474 -11.01 -14.50 -1.51
N ILE A 475 -11.96 -13.95 -0.76
CA ILE A 475 -11.97 -14.02 0.71
C ILE A 475 -12.07 -15.48 1.18
N ALA A 476 -12.97 -16.27 0.58
CA ALA A 476 -13.09 -17.70 0.89
C ALA A 476 -11.78 -18.45 0.62
N GLY A 477 -11.14 -18.16 -0.51
CA GLY A 477 -9.84 -18.75 -0.85
C GLY A 477 -8.74 -18.36 0.16
N PHE A 478 -8.68 -17.10 0.56
CA PHE A 478 -7.76 -16.67 1.63
C PHE A 478 -7.99 -17.43 2.93
N CYS A 479 -9.25 -17.65 3.31
CA CYS A 479 -9.58 -18.42 4.51
C CYS A 479 -9.17 -19.89 4.39
N VAL A 480 -9.21 -20.48 3.21
CA VAL A 480 -8.85 -21.90 2.99
C VAL A 480 -7.34 -22.10 2.83
N PHE A 481 -6.67 -21.26 2.07
CA PHE A 481 -5.29 -21.51 1.64
C PHE A 481 -4.23 -20.73 2.43
N ASN A 482 -4.54 -19.51 2.89
CA ASN A 482 -3.57 -18.65 3.57
C ASN A 482 -3.77 -18.62 5.09
N LEU A 483 -5.01 -18.45 5.54
CA LEU A 483 -5.33 -18.32 6.98
C LEU A 483 -4.81 -19.48 7.85
N PRO A 484 -4.88 -20.78 7.44
CA PRO A 484 -4.39 -21.86 8.27
C PRO A 484 -2.92 -21.74 8.65
N GLY A 485 -2.05 -21.27 7.73
CA GLY A 485 -0.63 -21.05 8.02
C GLY A 485 -0.41 -20.02 9.12
N TYR A 486 -1.11 -18.89 9.04
CA TYR A 486 -1.02 -17.84 10.06
C TYR A 486 -1.62 -18.25 11.40
N LEU A 487 -2.70 -19.04 11.42
CA LEU A 487 -3.27 -19.60 12.64
C LEU A 487 -2.31 -20.62 13.28
N THR A 488 -1.64 -21.44 12.47
CA THR A 488 -0.62 -22.37 12.97
C THR A 488 0.54 -21.62 13.64
N THR A 489 1.01 -20.51 13.03
CA THR A 489 2.03 -19.65 13.67
C THR A 489 1.49 -19.04 14.95
N LEU A 490 0.27 -18.51 14.96
CA LEU A 490 -0.32 -17.83 16.12
C LEU A 490 -0.57 -18.76 17.32
N PHE A 491 -1.09 -19.97 17.06
CA PHE A 491 -1.47 -20.95 18.09
C PHE A 491 -0.40 -22.02 18.32
N GLY A 492 0.71 -21.98 17.58
CA GLY A 492 1.84 -22.88 17.75
C GLY A 492 2.65 -22.61 19.01
N ASP A 493 3.73 -23.37 19.15
CA ASP A 493 4.69 -23.23 20.23
C ASP A 493 5.98 -22.54 19.75
N GLY A 494 6.72 -21.98 20.72
CA GLY A 494 8.02 -21.38 20.44
C GLY A 494 8.00 -19.86 20.35
N ALA A 495 9.14 -19.34 19.95
CA ALA A 495 9.42 -17.91 20.02
C ALA A 495 8.65 -17.11 18.95
N ASP A 496 8.49 -17.65 17.74
CA ASP A 496 7.75 -16.98 16.65
C ASP A 496 6.25 -16.89 16.98
N ALA A 497 5.68 -17.94 17.60
CA ALA A 497 4.31 -17.91 18.09
C ALA A 497 4.11 -16.85 19.20
N ALA A 498 5.09 -16.69 20.07
CA ALA A 498 5.05 -15.65 21.12
C ALA A 498 5.05 -14.23 20.50
N ASP A 499 5.89 -13.98 19.48
CA ASP A 499 5.93 -12.70 18.80
C ASP A 499 4.63 -12.45 17.99
N ALA A 500 4.08 -13.47 17.34
CA ALA A 500 2.79 -13.37 16.65
C ALA A 500 1.64 -13.04 17.61
N ARG A 501 1.56 -13.70 18.77
CA ARG A 501 0.56 -13.41 19.82
C ARG A 501 0.70 -12.00 20.39
N LEU A 502 1.92 -11.56 20.67
CA LEU A 502 2.16 -10.20 21.17
C LEU A 502 1.75 -9.15 20.13
N THR A 503 2.05 -9.40 18.86
CA THR A 503 1.63 -8.54 17.75
C THR A 503 0.11 -8.48 17.65
N TRP A 504 -0.58 -9.60 17.81
CA TRP A 504 -2.05 -9.63 17.86
C TRP A 504 -2.61 -8.85 19.04
N LEU A 505 -2.02 -8.96 20.24
CA LEU A 505 -2.44 -8.15 21.40
C LEU A 505 -2.27 -6.65 21.13
N PHE A 506 -1.16 -6.26 20.49
CA PHE A 506 -0.93 -4.88 20.09
C PHE A 506 -1.97 -4.38 19.05
N LEU A 507 -2.31 -5.22 18.05
CA LEU A 507 -3.36 -4.90 17.09
C LEU A 507 -4.75 -4.80 17.75
N LEU A 508 -5.09 -5.72 18.63
CA LEU A 508 -6.38 -5.68 19.36
C LEU A 508 -6.49 -4.44 20.23
N ALA A 509 -5.43 -4.03 20.92
CA ALA A 509 -5.40 -2.80 21.69
C ALA A 509 -5.60 -1.57 20.78
N THR A 510 -4.96 -1.56 19.60
CA THR A 510 -5.15 -0.53 18.58
C THR A 510 -6.60 -0.48 18.10
N ILE A 511 -7.19 -1.62 17.73
CA ILE A 511 -8.58 -1.73 17.28
C ILE A 511 -9.54 -1.22 18.39
N ALA A 512 -9.32 -1.64 19.63
CA ALA A 512 -10.14 -1.21 20.76
C ALA A 512 -10.10 0.31 20.95
N GLY A 513 -8.91 0.92 20.84
CA GLY A 513 -8.74 2.38 20.88
C GLY A 513 -9.49 3.09 19.74
N LEU A 514 -9.37 2.59 18.51
CA LEU A 514 -10.06 3.15 17.35
C LEU A 514 -11.59 3.03 17.49
N VAL A 515 -12.10 1.90 17.96
CA VAL A 515 -13.54 1.68 18.22
C VAL A 515 -14.04 2.63 19.31
N ALA A 516 -13.31 2.76 20.42
CA ALA A 516 -13.68 3.66 21.52
C ALA A 516 -13.77 5.13 21.07
N VAL A 517 -12.78 5.61 20.32
CA VAL A 517 -12.80 6.97 19.77
C VAL A 517 -13.93 7.15 18.77
N THR A 518 -14.20 6.15 17.92
CA THR A 518 -15.35 6.19 16.98
C THR A 518 -16.68 6.24 17.72
N TYR A 519 -16.83 5.52 18.83
CA TYR A 519 -18.03 5.57 19.67
C TYR A 519 -18.24 6.96 20.28
N VAL A 520 -17.21 7.54 20.89
CA VAL A 520 -17.25 8.91 21.45
C VAL A 520 -17.55 9.93 20.37
N GLY A 521 -16.88 9.80 19.20
CA GLY A 521 -17.06 10.66 18.04
C GLY A 521 -18.49 10.63 17.50
N ALA A 522 -19.09 9.45 17.39
CA ALA A 522 -20.48 9.30 16.97
C ALA A 522 -21.46 10.02 17.92
N GLY A 523 -21.22 9.94 19.23
CA GLY A 523 -22.00 10.69 20.23
C GLY A 523 -21.86 12.20 20.08
N ARG A 524 -20.64 12.69 19.79
CA ARG A 524 -20.38 14.10 19.53
C ARG A 524 -21.08 14.59 18.25
N MET A 525 -20.89 13.87 17.14
CA MET A 525 -21.49 14.25 15.85
C MET A 525 -23.01 14.29 15.91
N ARG A 526 -23.67 13.34 16.61
CA ARG A 526 -25.13 13.38 16.85
C ARG A 526 -25.56 14.63 17.61
N ARG A 527 -24.83 15.01 18.66
CA ARG A 527 -25.11 16.26 19.42
C ARG A 527 -24.97 17.52 18.55
N LEU A 528 -24.11 17.48 17.53
CA LEU A 528 -23.94 18.54 16.55
C LEU A 528 -25.01 18.50 15.43
N GLY A 529 -25.95 17.55 15.47
CA GLY A 529 -26.98 17.40 14.44
C GLY A 529 -26.49 16.87 13.09
N MET A 530 -25.30 16.25 13.05
CA MET A 530 -24.77 15.69 11.81
C MET A 530 -25.47 14.38 11.44
N ASP A 531 -25.75 14.18 10.15
CA ASP A 531 -26.44 12.99 9.63
C ASP A 531 -25.47 11.81 9.42
N ILE A 532 -25.01 11.23 10.52
CA ILE A 532 -24.04 10.14 10.51
C ILE A 532 -24.60 8.77 10.05
N ASP A 533 -25.92 8.67 9.89
CA ASP A 533 -26.61 7.45 9.44
C ASP A 533 -27.18 7.59 8.02
N GLY A 534 -26.87 8.69 7.31
CA GLY A 534 -27.21 8.88 5.90
C GLY A 534 -28.71 8.96 5.58
N ARG A 535 -29.50 9.48 6.52
CA ARG A 535 -30.97 9.58 6.37
C ARG A 535 -31.42 10.78 5.57
N LEU A 536 -30.61 11.85 5.56
CA LEU A 536 -30.87 13.09 4.83
C LEU A 536 -30.03 13.13 3.54
N PRO A 537 -30.48 13.83 2.48
CA PRO A 537 -29.66 14.05 1.28
C PRO A 537 -28.39 14.85 1.62
N ALA A 538 -27.37 14.76 0.77
CA ALA A 538 -26.19 15.62 0.90
C ALA A 538 -26.59 17.07 0.61
N LYS A 539 -25.97 18.03 1.30
CA LYS A 539 -26.15 19.45 1.01
C LYS A 539 -25.51 19.77 -0.34
N ASP A 540 -26.16 20.63 -1.11
CA ASP A 540 -25.64 21.12 -2.39
C ASP A 540 -24.40 22.00 -2.24
#